data_71063d08b6faa8777e20dadb491fe6b9
#
_entry.id   71063d08b6faa8777e20dadb491fe6b9
#
_cell.length_a   1.000
_cell.length_b   1.000
_cell.length_c   1.000
_cell.angle_alpha   90.00
_cell.angle_beta   90.00
_cell.angle_gamma   90.00
#
_symmetry.space_group_name_H-M   'P 1'
#
loop_
_entity.id
_entity.type
_entity.pdbx_description
1 polymer ?
#
loop_
_entity_poly.entity_id
_entity_poly.type
_entity_poly.pdbx_seq_one_letter_code
_entity_poly.pdbx_strand_id
1 'polypeptide(L)'
;LIPVEEIIDFVMFGHATRQTANVSPLKKTYNDTLKLIDLDIEKAKKLLDEAGWKDTDGDNIRDKVINGIKTPFKFKFSYMQSPISTEIVLIMKESMYKAGIVAEPEGMDFNLFYKNAADHKFDAMLAGWGSSAAYSNPMQLWHTSSWVNKGSNFCGFGDAESDALIEEANNTLDYETHRNALLKLQQRIYEDQPYVFLYCSKRKFAIHKRFNNREMFFERP
;
A
#
# COMPACT_ATOMS: atom_id res chain seq x y z
N LEU A 1 10.59 5.84 4.46
CA LEU A 1 11.40 4.76 5.08
C LEU A 1 11.40 3.46 4.27
N ILE A 2 10.66 3.36 3.18
CA ILE A 2 10.57 2.12 2.41
C ILE A 2 11.44 2.23 1.16
N PRO A 3 12.46 1.37 1.00
CA PRO A 3 13.39 1.39 -0.15
C PRO A 3 12.78 0.67 -1.36
N VAL A 4 11.76 1.29 -1.98
CA VAL A 4 10.95 0.64 -3.04
C VAL A 4 11.79 0.29 -4.27
N GLU A 5 12.78 1.12 -4.64
CA GLU A 5 13.66 0.81 -5.78
C GLU A 5 14.52 -0.42 -5.49
N GLU A 6 15.08 -0.53 -4.28
CA GLU A 6 15.84 -1.72 -3.86
C GLU A 6 14.98 -2.99 -3.93
N ILE A 7 13.72 -2.91 -3.46
CA ILE A 7 12.77 -4.04 -3.55
C ILE A 7 12.51 -4.39 -5.02
N ILE A 8 12.32 -3.40 -5.89
CA ILE A 8 12.06 -3.64 -7.32
C ILE A 8 13.28 -4.30 -7.99
N ASP A 9 14.47 -3.81 -7.71
CA ASP A 9 15.69 -4.27 -8.37
C ASP A 9 16.11 -5.66 -7.90
N PHE A 10 16.16 -5.88 -6.58
CA PHE A 10 16.71 -7.12 -6.01
C PHE A 10 15.67 -8.23 -5.83
N VAL A 11 14.46 -7.90 -5.40
CA VAL A 11 13.42 -8.92 -5.16
C VAL A 11 12.56 -9.15 -6.39
N MET A 12 12.21 -8.10 -7.11
CA MET A 12 11.36 -8.18 -8.30
C MET A 12 12.16 -8.26 -9.62
N PHE A 13 13.49 -8.19 -9.56
CA PHE A 13 14.39 -8.25 -10.72
C PHE A 13 14.02 -7.25 -11.83
N GLY A 14 13.62 -6.02 -11.44
CA GLY A 14 13.16 -4.98 -12.37
C GLY A 14 11.77 -5.25 -12.98
N HIS A 15 11.07 -6.31 -12.56
CA HIS A 15 9.74 -6.67 -13.08
C HIS A 15 8.58 -6.06 -12.30
N ALA A 16 8.74 -4.81 -11.88
CA ALA A 16 7.69 -4.01 -11.26
C ALA A 16 7.84 -2.54 -11.66
N THR A 17 6.81 -1.75 -11.38
CA THR A 17 6.80 -0.30 -11.59
C THR A 17 6.28 0.34 -10.32
N ARG A 18 6.95 1.37 -9.80
CA ARG A 18 6.49 2.11 -8.62
C ARG A 18 5.09 2.67 -8.83
N GLN A 19 4.35 2.77 -7.71
CA GLN A 19 3.01 3.36 -7.68
C GLN A 19 2.94 4.49 -6.67
N THR A 20 2.07 5.47 -6.96
CA THR A 20 1.73 6.59 -6.08
C THR A 20 0.37 6.43 -5.41
N ALA A 21 -0.48 5.57 -5.97
CA ALA A 21 -1.86 5.37 -5.53
C ALA A 21 -2.36 3.96 -5.89
N ASN A 22 -3.62 3.71 -5.62
CA ASN A 22 -4.31 2.44 -5.80
C ASN A 22 -4.61 2.04 -7.26
N VAL A 23 -4.25 2.86 -8.23
CA VAL A 23 -4.50 2.63 -9.67
C VAL A 23 -3.19 2.35 -10.38
N SER A 24 -3.15 1.35 -11.26
CA SER A 24 -1.96 1.03 -12.07
C SER A 24 -1.61 2.18 -13.01
N PRO A 25 -0.31 2.51 -13.17
CA PRO A 25 0.15 3.52 -14.12
C PRO A 25 -0.22 3.25 -15.59
N LEU A 26 -0.65 2.02 -15.90
CA LEU A 26 -1.09 1.64 -17.25
C LEU A 26 -2.57 2.01 -17.53
N LYS A 27 -3.33 2.41 -16.50
CA LYS A 27 -4.74 2.76 -16.68
C LYS A 27 -4.92 4.24 -17.05
N LYS A 28 -5.89 4.54 -17.93
CA LYS A 28 -6.26 5.91 -18.32
C LYS A 28 -6.79 6.76 -17.16
N THR A 29 -7.26 6.10 -16.09
CA THR A 29 -7.72 6.73 -14.85
C THR A 29 -6.62 6.93 -13.82
N TYR A 30 -5.36 6.64 -14.15
CA TYR A 30 -4.22 6.90 -13.27
C TYR A 30 -3.99 8.41 -13.12
N ASN A 31 -3.71 8.84 -11.89
CA ASN A 31 -3.36 10.22 -11.59
C ASN A 31 -1.83 10.40 -11.68
N ASP A 32 -1.37 10.90 -12.82
CA ASP A 32 0.05 11.13 -13.13
C ASP A 32 0.61 12.42 -12.51
N THR A 33 -0.24 13.23 -11.87
CA THR A 33 0.21 14.44 -11.16
C THR A 33 0.80 14.14 -9.78
N LEU A 34 0.52 12.95 -9.22
CA LEU A 34 1.00 12.52 -7.92
C LEU A 34 2.49 12.16 -7.99
N LYS A 35 3.25 12.68 -7.03
CA LYS A 35 4.69 12.47 -6.99
C LYS A 35 5.06 11.23 -6.17
N LEU A 36 6.04 10.48 -6.63
CA LEU A 36 6.63 9.41 -5.83
C LEU A 36 7.25 9.97 -4.55
N ILE A 37 7.08 9.24 -3.45
CA ILE A 37 7.73 9.54 -2.18
C ILE A 37 8.97 8.67 -2.10
N ASP A 38 10.15 9.28 -2.18
CA ASP A 38 11.41 8.59 -2.14
C ASP A 38 11.85 8.26 -0.72
N LEU A 39 12.76 7.28 -0.60
CA LEU A 39 13.41 6.96 0.66
C LEU A 39 14.23 8.16 1.14
N ASP A 40 13.87 8.67 2.32
CA ASP A 40 14.60 9.73 2.99
C ASP A 40 14.60 9.47 4.50
N ILE A 41 15.66 8.82 4.98
CA ILE A 41 15.79 8.42 6.40
C ILE A 41 15.92 9.64 7.30
N GLU A 42 16.65 10.67 6.87
CA GLU A 42 16.87 11.87 7.69
C GLU A 42 15.59 12.71 7.81
N LYS A 43 14.84 12.84 6.72
CA LYS A 43 13.51 13.46 6.78
C LYS A 43 12.56 12.67 7.67
N ALA A 44 12.60 11.34 7.60
CA ALA A 44 11.76 10.49 8.46
C ALA A 44 12.11 10.65 9.95
N LYS A 45 13.42 10.69 10.29
CA LYS A 45 13.86 10.97 11.66
C LYS A 45 13.35 12.31 12.17
N LYS A 46 13.44 13.35 11.32
CA LYS A 46 12.92 14.69 11.66
C LYS A 46 11.41 14.67 11.93
N LEU A 47 10.63 14.03 11.06
CA LEU A 47 9.18 13.90 11.26
C LEU A 47 8.83 13.11 12.54
N LEU A 48 9.61 12.08 12.86
CA LEU A 48 9.47 11.33 14.10
C LEU A 48 9.77 12.21 15.33
N ASP A 49 10.82 13.04 15.27
CA ASP A 49 11.15 13.99 16.33
C ASP A 49 10.03 15.02 16.53
N GLU A 50 9.48 15.57 15.44
CA GLU A 50 8.33 16.50 15.46
C GLU A 50 7.07 15.83 16.03
N ALA A 51 6.86 14.55 15.75
CA ALA A 51 5.78 13.76 16.33
C ALA A 51 6.03 13.32 17.78
N GLY A 52 7.18 13.66 18.37
CA GLY A 52 7.54 13.38 19.76
C GLY A 52 8.14 11.99 20.00
N TRP A 53 8.50 11.27 18.95
CA TRP A 53 9.23 10.00 19.04
C TRP A 53 10.74 10.26 19.02
N LYS A 54 11.42 10.01 20.14
CA LYS A 54 12.85 10.28 20.31
C LYS A 54 13.52 9.11 21.01
N ASP A 55 14.77 8.84 20.70
CA ASP A 55 15.58 7.94 21.49
C ASP A 55 15.97 8.67 22.80
N THR A 56 15.38 8.27 23.92
CA THR A 56 15.55 8.96 25.21
C THR A 56 16.52 8.23 26.15
N ASP A 57 16.95 7.00 25.84
CA ASP A 57 17.85 6.20 26.65
C ASP A 57 19.12 5.72 25.93
N GLY A 58 19.25 6.04 24.62
CA GLY A 58 20.44 5.77 23.84
C GLY A 58 20.54 4.33 23.32
N ASP A 59 19.41 3.59 23.25
CA ASP A 59 19.36 2.23 22.73
C ASP A 59 19.17 2.16 21.21
N ASN A 60 19.15 3.31 20.53
CA ASN A 60 18.86 3.52 19.11
C ASN A 60 17.41 3.18 18.70
N ILE A 61 16.52 2.99 19.63
CA ILE A 61 15.09 2.81 19.36
C ILE A 61 14.36 4.06 19.86
N ARG A 62 13.50 4.60 19.02
CA ARG A 62 12.69 5.75 19.40
C ARG A 62 11.60 5.34 20.39
N ASP A 63 11.36 6.18 21.38
CA ASP A 63 10.30 6.01 22.36
C ASP A 63 9.49 7.27 22.52
N LYS A 64 8.30 7.14 23.09
CA LYS A 64 7.40 8.24 23.42
C LYS A 64 6.61 7.88 24.70
N VAL A 65 6.35 8.86 25.52
CA VAL A 65 5.45 8.66 26.67
C VAL A 65 4.00 8.72 26.18
N ILE A 66 3.30 7.61 26.28
CA ILE A 66 1.89 7.47 25.92
C ILE A 66 1.13 7.09 27.19
N ASN A 67 0.15 7.91 27.60
CA ASN A 67 -0.61 7.70 28.85
C ASN A 67 0.28 7.50 30.10
N GLY A 68 1.40 8.21 30.18
CA GLY A 68 2.35 8.11 31.28
C GLY A 68 3.32 6.93 31.23
N ILE A 69 3.26 6.11 30.19
CA ILE A 69 4.11 4.92 30.02
C ILE A 69 5.11 5.19 28.89
N LYS A 70 6.41 5.00 29.16
CA LYS A 70 7.44 5.01 28.12
C LYS A 70 7.21 3.85 27.17
N THR A 71 6.91 4.15 25.91
CA THR A 71 6.53 3.18 24.88
C THR A 71 7.55 3.23 23.75
N PRO A 72 8.30 2.16 23.48
CA PRO A 72 9.21 2.10 22.33
C PRO A 72 8.41 2.05 21.01
N PHE A 73 8.97 2.61 19.93
CA PHE A 73 8.35 2.50 18.60
C PHE A 73 8.57 1.10 18.03
N LYS A 74 7.76 0.19 18.49
CA LYS A 74 7.71 -1.20 18.02
C LYS A 74 6.32 -1.53 17.54
N PHE A 75 6.22 -2.31 16.46
CA PHE A 75 4.96 -2.81 15.96
C PHE A 75 5.13 -4.17 15.26
N LYS A 76 4.05 -4.95 15.22
CA LYS A 76 3.98 -6.20 14.46
C LYS A 76 3.75 -5.90 12.99
N PHE A 77 4.61 -6.45 12.14
CA PHE A 77 4.49 -6.31 10.70
C PHE A 77 4.00 -7.61 10.09
N SER A 78 2.69 -7.72 9.94
CA SER A 78 2.02 -8.91 9.44
C SER A 78 2.17 -9.06 7.93
N TYR A 79 2.39 -10.27 7.47
CA TYR A 79 2.45 -10.56 6.04
C TYR A 79 2.08 -12.01 5.73
N MET A 80 1.57 -12.24 4.52
CA MET A 80 1.34 -13.59 4.02
C MET A 80 2.70 -14.23 3.69
N GLN A 81 3.03 -15.32 4.37
CA GLN A 81 4.35 -15.93 4.28
C GLN A 81 4.62 -16.52 2.89
N SER A 82 5.64 -16.01 2.25
CA SER A 82 6.24 -16.54 1.02
C SER A 82 7.70 -16.10 0.95
N PRO A 83 8.56 -16.74 0.14
CA PRO A 83 9.95 -16.28 -0.02
C PRO A 83 10.05 -14.80 -0.40
N ILE A 84 9.24 -14.35 -1.36
CA ILE A 84 9.24 -12.95 -1.85
C ILE A 84 8.78 -11.98 -0.75
N SER A 85 7.65 -12.23 -0.10
CA SER A 85 7.15 -11.32 0.93
C SER A 85 8.03 -11.29 2.17
N THR A 86 8.66 -12.41 2.52
CA THR A 86 9.63 -12.44 3.63
C THR A 86 10.83 -11.55 3.32
N GLU A 87 11.40 -11.65 2.11
CA GLU A 87 12.54 -10.83 1.71
C GLU A 87 12.19 -9.34 1.70
N ILE A 88 11.02 -8.96 1.14
CA ILE A 88 10.52 -7.58 1.16
C ILE A 88 10.41 -7.05 2.59
N VAL A 89 9.78 -7.81 3.49
CA VAL A 89 9.56 -7.39 4.89
C VAL A 89 10.88 -7.22 5.63
N LEU A 90 11.88 -8.08 5.36
CA LEU A 90 13.20 -7.96 5.98
C LEU A 90 13.94 -6.69 5.49
N ILE A 91 13.90 -6.38 4.21
CA ILE A 91 14.46 -5.13 3.65
C ILE A 91 13.77 -3.91 4.30
N MET A 92 12.45 -3.93 4.41
CA MET A 92 11.69 -2.83 5.04
C MET A 92 12.04 -2.68 6.51
N LYS A 93 12.13 -3.78 7.26
CA LYS A 93 12.52 -3.80 8.67
C LYS A 93 13.90 -3.14 8.87
N GLU A 94 14.90 -3.53 8.09
CA GLU A 94 16.24 -2.96 8.17
C GLU A 94 16.26 -1.46 7.86
N SER A 95 15.48 -1.04 6.89
CA SER A 95 15.36 0.39 6.55
C SER A 95 14.67 1.20 7.67
N MET A 96 13.61 0.67 8.28
CA MET A 96 12.91 1.30 9.40
C MET A 96 13.81 1.38 10.66
N TYR A 97 14.61 0.34 10.90
CA TYR A 97 15.54 0.32 12.03
C TYR A 97 16.57 1.46 11.98
N LYS A 98 17.02 1.86 10.78
CA LYS A 98 17.90 3.02 10.59
C LYS A 98 17.29 4.35 11.08
N ALA A 99 15.98 4.40 11.20
CA ALA A 99 15.25 5.54 11.76
C ALA A 99 14.80 5.33 13.22
N GLY A 100 15.23 4.26 13.87
CA GLY A 100 14.89 3.94 15.25
C GLY A 100 13.52 3.31 15.44
N ILE A 101 13.00 2.63 14.40
CA ILE A 101 11.71 1.93 14.45
C ILE A 101 11.94 0.42 14.38
N VAL A 102 11.31 -0.33 15.28
CA VAL A 102 11.37 -1.80 15.29
C VAL A 102 10.11 -2.38 14.69
N ALA A 103 10.20 -2.84 13.44
CA ALA A 103 9.18 -3.66 12.84
C ALA A 103 9.45 -5.13 13.16
N GLU A 104 8.49 -5.82 13.76
CA GLU A 104 8.59 -7.26 14.14
C GLU A 104 7.84 -8.09 13.09
N PRO A 105 8.55 -8.80 12.17
CA PRO A 105 7.91 -9.60 11.13
C PRO A 105 7.06 -10.72 11.69
N GLU A 106 5.79 -10.77 11.28
CA GLU A 106 4.84 -11.82 11.67
C GLU A 106 4.25 -12.49 10.41
N GLY A 107 4.96 -13.52 9.93
CA GLY A 107 4.54 -14.31 8.77
C GLY A 107 3.44 -15.30 9.14
N MET A 108 2.37 -15.35 8.34
CA MET A 108 1.24 -16.24 8.58
C MET A 108 0.66 -16.83 7.28
N ASP A 109 -0.16 -17.86 7.40
CA ASP A 109 -0.91 -18.38 6.26
C ASP A 109 -2.01 -17.42 5.80
N PHE A 110 -2.51 -17.64 4.57
CA PHE A 110 -3.50 -16.76 3.96
C PHE A 110 -4.78 -16.61 4.79
N ASN A 111 -5.30 -17.69 5.38
CA ASN A 111 -6.59 -17.62 6.08
C ASN A 111 -6.49 -16.81 7.36
N LEU A 112 -5.41 -17.02 8.12
CA LEU A 112 -5.14 -16.27 9.34
C LEU A 112 -4.85 -14.79 9.01
N PHE A 113 -4.04 -14.53 7.96
CA PHE A 113 -3.73 -13.19 7.50
C PHE A 113 -4.99 -12.41 7.11
N TYR A 114 -5.85 -13.02 6.27
CA TYR A 114 -7.09 -12.37 5.84
C TYR A 114 -8.09 -12.18 6.99
N LYS A 115 -8.17 -13.17 7.89
CA LYS A 115 -9.03 -13.05 9.08
C LYS A 115 -8.58 -11.89 9.97
N ASN A 116 -7.28 -11.77 10.25
CA ASN A 116 -6.75 -10.67 11.05
C ASN A 116 -6.98 -9.33 10.38
N ALA A 117 -6.81 -9.23 9.06
CA ALA A 117 -7.11 -8.03 8.29
C ALA A 117 -8.60 -7.63 8.40
N ALA A 118 -9.51 -8.57 8.19
CA ALA A 118 -10.96 -8.35 8.27
C ALA A 118 -11.48 -8.07 9.70
N ASP A 119 -10.77 -8.57 10.71
CA ASP A 119 -11.06 -8.30 12.13
C ASP A 119 -10.29 -7.05 12.65
N HIS A 120 -9.53 -6.34 11.78
CA HIS A 120 -8.68 -5.18 12.11
C HIS A 120 -7.66 -5.46 13.22
N LYS A 121 -7.11 -6.68 13.25
CA LYS A 121 -6.15 -7.15 14.26
C LYS A 121 -4.73 -7.16 13.71
N PHE A 122 -4.20 -6.01 13.42
CA PHE A 122 -2.83 -5.81 12.96
C PHE A 122 -2.38 -4.38 13.29
N ASP A 123 -1.07 -4.19 13.45
CA ASP A 123 -0.48 -2.85 13.56
C ASP A 123 -0.12 -2.32 12.16
N ALA A 124 0.59 -3.13 11.38
CA ALA A 124 0.88 -2.89 9.98
C ALA A 124 0.91 -4.20 9.20
N MET A 125 0.62 -4.15 7.89
CA MET A 125 0.60 -5.35 7.07
C MET A 125 1.15 -5.11 5.66
N LEU A 126 1.84 -6.11 5.11
CA LEU A 126 2.20 -6.17 3.69
C LEU A 126 1.13 -6.96 2.94
N ALA A 127 0.40 -6.29 2.06
CA ALA A 127 -0.65 -6.88 1.26
C ALA A 127 -0.55 -6.47 -0.21
N GLY A 128 -1.31 -7.13 -1.08
CA GLY A 128 -1.41 -6.80 -2.49
C GLY A 128 -2.83 -7.00 -3.00
N TRP A 129 -3.24 -6.15 -3.92
CA TRP A 129 -4.55 -6.22 -4.54
C TRP A 129 -4.44 -6.53 -6.02
N GLY A 130 -5.27 -7.45 -6.50
CA GLY A 130 -5.47 -7.66 -7.92
C GLY A 130 -6.58 -6.76 -8.44
N SER A 131 -6.36 -6.06 -9.55
CA SER A 131 -7.44 -5.34 -10.23
C SER A 131 -7.76 -5.97 -11.59
N SER A 132 -9.05 -5.95 -11.97
CA SER A 132 -9.45 -6.31 -13.33
C SER A 132 -9.05 -5.21 -14.31
N ALA A 133 -8.85 -5.59 -15.60
CA ALA A 133 -8.47 -4.62 -16.63
C ALA A 133 -9.61 -3.65 -16.98
N ALA A 134 -10.86 -4.10 -16.91
CA ALA A 134 -11.99 -3.40 -17.52
C ALA A 134 -12.64 -2.34 -16.61
N TYR A 135 -12.80 -2.61 -15.33
CA TYR A 135 -13.52 -1.69 -14.43
C TYR A 135 -12.89 -1.67 -13.05
N SER A 136 -12.79 -0.49 -12.47
CA SER A 136 -12.26 -0.29 -11.13
C SER A 136 -13.38 0.20 -10.22
N ASN A 137 -13.92 -0.69 -9.39
CA ASN A 137 -14.87 -0.29 -8.35
C ASN A 137 -14.10 -0.05 -7.04
N PRO A 138 -13.95 1.20 -6.60
CA PRO A 138 -13.20 1.53 -5.39
C PRO A 138 -13.98 1.24 -4.09
N MET A 139 -15.28 0.95 -4.15
CA MET A 139 -16.16 0.83 -3.00
C MET A 139 -15.67 -0.21 -1.98
N GLN A 140 -15.25 -1.38 -2.44
CA GLN A 140 -14.84 -2.46 -1.54
C GLN A 140 -13.61 -2.11 -0.69
N LEU A 141 -12.69 -1.30 -1.24
CA LEU A 141 -11.42 -0.98 -0.59
C LEU A 141 -11.43 0.35 0.16
N TRP A 142 -12.27 1.29 -0.28
CA TRP A 142 -12.11 2.69 0.12
C TRP A 142 -13.36 3.34 0.70
N HIS A 143 -14.56 2.78 0.48
CA HIS A 143 -15.79 3.33 1.03
C HIS A 143 -15.90 3.01 2.53
N THR A 144 -16.39 3.96 3.33
CA THR A 144 -16.49 3.81 4.79
C THR A 144 -17.39 2.65 5.21
N SER A 145 -18.45 2.33 4.43
CA SER A 145 -19.31 1.17 4.69
C SER A 145 -18.55 -0.16 4.62
N SER A 146 -17.47 -0.23 3.85
CA SER A 146 -16.62 -1.43 3.74
C SER A 146 -15.74 -1.67 4.96
N TRP A 147 -15.51 -0.67 5.79
CA TRP A 147 -14.94 -0.84 7.12
C TRP A 147 -15.94 -1.50 8.08
N VAL A 148 -17.14 -0.94 8.17
CA VAL A 148 -18.19 -1.38 9.11
C VAL A 148 -18.72 -2.77 8.76
N ASN A 149 -18.90 -3.06 7.48
CA ASN A 149 -19.52 -4.29 6.98
C ASN A 149 -18.51 -5.42 6.70
N LYS A 150 -17.32 -5.38 7.29
CA LYS A 150 -16.23 -6.35 7.08
C LYS A 150 -15.86 -6.53 5.60
N GLY A 151 -15.88 -5.44 4.84
CA GLY A 151 -15.30 -5.38 3.51
C GLY A 151 -13.77 -5.35 3.56
N SER A 152 -13.15 -4.80 2.55
CA SER A 152 -11.70 -4.79 2.42
C SER A 152 -11.06 -3.41 2.70
N ASN A 153 -11.81 -2.48 3.26
CA ASN A 153 -11.28 -1.24 3.79
C ASN A 153 -10.62 -1.51 5.16
N PHE A 154 -9.46 -2.13 5.17
CA PHE A 154 -8.83 -2.62 6.39
C PHE A 154 -8.22 -1.50 7.25
N CYS A 155 -7.96 -0.32 6.67
CA CYS A 155 -7.33 0.81 7.36
C CYS A 155 -8.32 1.85 7.88
N GLY A 156 -9.62 1.68 7.64
CA GLY A 156 -10.63 2.65 8.05
C GLY A 156 -10.50 3.99 7.32
N PHE A 157 -10.02 3.97 6.07
CA PHE A 157 -9.94 5.17 5.23
C PHE A 157 -11.33 5.70 4.92
N GLY A 158 -11.42 7.02 4.80
CA GLY A 158 -12.52 7.70 4.17
C GLY A 158 -13.43 8.48 5.12
N ASP A 159 -14.21 9.32 4.49
CA ASP A 159 -15.22 10.19 5.08
C ASP A 159 -16.38 10.39 4.08
N ALA A 160 -17.34 11.24 4.40
CA ALA A 160 -18.47 11.52 3.53
C ALA A 160 -18.07 12.10 2.16
N GLU A 161 -16.95 12.82 2.07
CA GLU A 161 -16.47 13.39 0.81
C GLU A 161 -15.86 12.31 -0.09
N SER A 162 -15.01 11.43 0.48
CA SER A 162 -14.46 10.30 -0.28
C SER A 162 -15.53 9.30 -0.70
N ASP A 163 -16.55 9.05 0.15
CA ASP A 163 -17.69 8.20 -0.18
C ASP A 163 -18.48 8.77 -1.36
N ALA A 164 -18.75 10.09 -1.37
CA ALA A 164 -19.45 10.75 -2.48
C ALA A 164 -18.67 10.63 -3.80
N LEU A 165 -17.34 10.74 -3.78
CA LEU A 165 -16.52 10.53 -4.99
C LEU A 165 -16.60 9.08 -5.50
N ILE A 166 -16.64 8.10 -4.59
CA ILE A 166 -16.79 6.69 -4.93
C ILE A 166 -18.17 6.43 -5.54
N GLU A 167 -19.22 6.98 -4.96
CA GLU A 167 -20.57 6.87 -5.44
C GLU A 167 -20.77 7.56 -6.81
N GLU A 168 -20.20 8.76 -6.99
CA GLU A 168 -20.19 9.47 -8.27
C GLU A 168 -19.52 8.62 -9.36
N ALA A 169 -18.33 8.07 -9.07
CA ALA A 169 -17.62 7.23 -10.02
C ALA A 169 -18.41 5.96 -10.39
N ASN A 170 -19.15 5.36 -9.45
CA ASN A 170 -19.88 4.12 -9.69
C ASN A 170 -21.23 4.32 -10.38
N ASN A 171 -21.87 5.48 -10.19
CA ASN A 171 -23.24 5.73 -10.65
C ASN A 171 -23.31 6.51 -11.98
N THR A 172 -22.18 6.99 -12.51
CA THR A 172 -22.14 7.70 -13.79
C THR A 172 -21.78 6.78 -14.96
N LEU A 173 -22.39 7.02 -16.11
CA LEU A 173 -22.02 6.43 -17.39
C LEU A 173 -21.12 7.37 -18.23
N ASP A 174 -20.99 8.64 -17.80
CA ASP A 174 -20.11 9.59 -18.44
C ASP A 174 -18.65 9.33 -18.06
N TYR A 175 -17.83 9.08 -19.06
CA TYR A 175 -16.42 8.71 -18.83
C TYR A 175 -15.61 9.80 -18.13
N GLU A 176 -15.82 11.06 -18.48
CA GLU A 176 -15.05 12.16 -17.89
C GLU A 176 -15.44 12.40 -16.43
N THR A 177 -16.72 12.33 -16.11
CA THR A 177 -17.22 12.38 -14.73
C THR A 177 -16.63 11.25 -13.90
N HIS A 178 -16.70 10.01 -14.40
CA HIS A 178 -16.10 8.84 -13.77
C HIS A 178 -14.60 9.03 -13.52
N ARG A 179 -13.87 9.43 -14.54
CA ARG A 179 -12.42 9.66 -14.47
C ARG A 179 -12.08 10.74 -13.45
N ASN A 180 -12.76 11.86 -13.48
CA ASN A 180 -12.51 12.99 -12.58
C ASN A 180 -12.77 12.63 -11.12
N ALA A 181 -13.83 11.90 -10.82
CA ALA A 181 -14.11 11.40 -9.48
C ALA A 181 -12.97 10.47 -8.98
N LEU A 182 -12.50 9.55 -9.83
CA LEU A 182 -11.37 8.67 -9.49
C LEU A 182 -10.04 9.43 -9.31
N LEU A 183 -9.77 10.48 -10.08
CA LEU A 183 -8.56 11.30 -9.89
C LEU A 183 -8.59 12.05 -8.55
N LYS A 184 -9.73 12.62 -8.18
CA LYS A 184 -9.92 13.26 -6.87
C LYS A 184 -9.79 12.26 -5.72
N LEU A 185 -10.37 11.08 -5.86
CA LEU A 185 -10.25 10.00 -4.86
C LEU A 185 -8.78 9.58 -4.69
N GLN A 186 -8.02 9.42 -5.78
CA GLN A 186 -6.59 9.11 -5.70
C GLN A 186 -5.79 10.20 -4.99
N GLN A 187 -6.14 11.47 -5.21
CA GLN A 187 -5.54 12.60 -4.51
C GLN A 187 -5.79 12.49 -2.99
N ARG A 188 -7.03 12.22 -2.56
CA ARG A 188 -7.38 12.02 -1.14
C ARG A 188 -6.61 10.86 -0.52
N ILE A 189 -6.58 9.71 -1.19
CA ILE A 189 -5.82 8.53 -0.74
C ILE A 189 -4.32 8.86 -0.62
N TYR A 190 -3.78 9.63 -1.55
CA TYR A 190 -2.38 10.05 -1.52
C TYR A 190 -2.09 11.03 -0.36
N GLU A 191 -2.99 11.92 -0.03
CA GLU A 191 -2.84 12.89 1.06
C GLU A 191 -2.94 12.22 2.44
N ASP A 192 -3.90 11.29 2.62
CA ASP A 192 -4.13 10.57 3.87
C ASP A 192 -3.11 9.44 4.13
N GLN A 193 -2.49 8.91 3.06
CA GLN A 193 -1.53 7.80 3.14
C GLN A 193 -2.01 6.60 4.00
N PRO A 194 -3.24 6.09 3.82
CA PRO A 194 -3.69 4.89 4.53
C PRO A 194 -2.89 3.65 4.14
N TYR A 195 -2.31 3.68 2.94
CA TYR A 195 -1.34 2.71 2.42
C TYR A 195 -0.07 3.41 1.97
N VAL A 196 1.06 2.77 2.21
CA VAL A 196 2.29 3.07 1.50
C VAL A 196 2.30 2.25 0.21
N PHE A 197 2.04 2.91 -0.93
CA PHE A 197 2.03 2.23 -2.22
C PHE A 197 3.45 1.90 -2.66
N LEU A 198 3.71 0.62 -2.92
CA LEU A 198 5.04 0.15 -3.27
C LEU A 198 5.20 0.07 -4.79
N TYR A 199 4.59 -0.93 -5.40
CA TYR A 199 4.76 -1.20 -6.82
C TYR A 199 3.59 -1.99 -7.41
N CYS A 200 3.49 -1.92 -8.73
CA CYS A 200 2.67 -2.80 -9.55
C CYS A 200 3.57 -3.81 -10.26
N SER A 201 3.35 -5.09 -10.00
CA SER A 201 4.12 -6.16 -10.64
C SER A 201 3.77 -6.30 -12.11
N LYS A 202 4.78 -6.45 -12.97
CA LYS A 202 4.60 -6.81 -14.37
C LYS A 202 4.20 -8.29 -14.48
N ARG A 203 3.12 -8.58 -15.18
CA ARG A 203 2.70 -9.97 -15.40
C ARG A 203 3.66 -10.66 -16.36
N LYS A 204 4.02 -11.91 -16.06
CA LYS A 204 4.85 -12.75 -16.89
C LYS A 204 3.99 -13.84 -17.52
N PHE A 205 4.11 -14.02 -18.82
CA PHE A 205 3.41 -15.06 -19.56
C PHE A 205 4.44 -15.99 -20.21
N ALA A 206 4.40 -17.27 -19.89
CA ALA A 206 5.17 -18.30 -20.57
C ALA A 206 4.25 -18.98 -21.58
N ILE A 207 4.60 -18.88 -22.88
CA ILE A 207 3.84 -19.50 -23.97
C ILE A 207 4.76 -20.47 -24.68
N HIS A 208 4.33 -21.72 -24.81
CA HIS A 208 5.11 -22.73 -25.50
C HIS A 208 5.32 -22.34 -26.99
N LYS A 209 6.54 -22.52 -27.50
CA LYS A 209 6.95 -22.09 -28.83
C LYS A 209 6.13 -22.66 -30.00
N ARG A 210 5.37 -23.75 -29.81
CA ARG A 210 4.46 -24.31 -30.80
C ARG A 210 3.27 -23.42 -31.18
N PHE A 211 2.95 -22.41 -30.38
CA PHE A 211 1.86 -21.47 -30.62
C PHE A 211 2.41 -20.24 -31.34
N ASN A 212 2.13 -20.09 -32.63
CA ASN A 212 2.67 -19.03 -33.49
C ASN A 212 1.77 -17.79 -33.56
N ASN A 213 0.45 -17.95 -33.43
CA ASN A 213 -0.54 -16.86 -33.56
C ASN A 213 -0.93 -16.33 -32.17
N ARG A 214 0.04 -15.70 -31.46
CA ARG A 214 -0.21 -15.10 -30.16
C ARG A 214 -0.21 -13.58 -30.26
N GLU A 215 -1.24 -12.97 -29.73
CA GLU A 215 -1.33 -11.53 -29.54
C GLU A 215 -1.45 -11.23 -28.05
N MET A 216 -0.78 -10.18 -27.58
CA MET A 216 -0.88 -9.69 -26.22
C MET A 216 -1.55 -8.32 -26.22
N PHE A 217 -2.67 -8.23 -25.54
CA PHE A 217 -3.37 -6.97 -25.35
C PHE A 217 -3.05 -6.43 -23.95
N PHE A 218 -2.41 -5.27 -23.88
CA PHE A 218 -2.00 -4.62 -22.63
C PHE A 218 -3.17 -3.94 -21.92
N GLU A 219 -4.17 -3.52 -22.68
CA GLU A 219 -5.45 -3.03 -22.17
C GLU A 219 -6.58 -3.83 -22.81
N ARG A 220 -7.48 -4.36 -21.97
CA ARG A 220 -8.81 -4.72 -22.45
C ARG A 220 -9.70 -3.51 -22.18
N PRO A 221 -10.48 -3.07 -23.17
CA PRO A 221 -11.46 -2.02 -22.98
C PRO A 221 -12.49 -2.39 -21.92
#